data_8b0470583716bbe031caee9e0655b25a
#
_entry.id   8b0470583716bbe031caee9e0655b25a
#
_cell.length_a   1.000
_cell.length_b   1.000
_cell.length_c   1.000
_cell.angle_alpha   90.00
_cell.angle_beta   90.00
_cell.angle_gamma   90.00
#
_symmetry.space_group_name_H-M   'P 1'
#
loop_
_entity.id
_entity.type
_entity.pdbx_description
1 polymer ?
#
loop_
_entity_poly.entity_id
_entity_poly.type
_entity_poly.pdbx_seq_one_letter_code
_entity_poly.pdbx_strand_id
1 'polypeptide(L)'
;LRKNRISYIFQGLELFGDLTAMDNILLKNRITGYKTHEEIIEMAEVLHVTSSLHKKCRILSFGQQQRVAILRALCQPFQFLFADECFSHIDRRNGEAAMELITRECAGQKAGLVVTSLGNSQEGFHEKIVL
;
A
#
# COMPACT_ATOMS: atom_id res chain seq x y z
N LEU A 1 -11.05 -2.38 -23.11
CA LEU A 1 -9.81 -1.69 -23.42
C LEU A 1 -8.90 -1.62 -22.20
N ARG A 2 -7.81 -2.32 -22.28
CA ARG A 2 -6.80 -2.23 -21.26
C ARG A 2 -5.91 -1.03 -21.49
N LYS A 3 -6.03 -0.08 -20.62
CA LYS A 3 -5.05 0.98 -20.51
C LYS A 3 -4.03 0.62 -19.43
N ASN A 4 -2.80 1.06 -19.61
CA ASN A 4 -1.77 0.92 -18.58
C ASN A 4 -2.26 1.58 -17.30
N ARG A 5 -2.33 0.79 -16.24
CA ARG A 5 -2.75 1.28 -14.93
C ARG A 5 -1.56 1.34 -14.01
N ILE A 6 -1.38 2.48 -13.42
CA ILE A 6 -0.32 2.72 -12.46
C ILE A 6 -0.97 3.00 -11.11
N SER A 7 -0.54 2.29 -10.09
CA SER A 7 -0.91 2.60 -8.72
C SER A 7 0.27 3.28 -8.03
N TYR A 8 -0.01 4.25 -7.18
CA TYR A 8 1.00 5.02 -6.46
C TYR A 8 0.79 4.94 -4.96
N ILE A 9 1.90 4.79 -4.25
CA ILE A 9 1.97 5.08 -2.83
C ILE A 9 2.87 6.30 -2.71
N PHE A 10 2.25 7.46 -2.47
CA PHE A 10 2.96 8.73 -2.42
C PHE A 10 3.65 8.93 -1.08
N GLN A 11 4.78 9.59 -1.07
CA GLN A 11 5.47 9.99 0.16
C GLN A 11 4.54 10.80 1.08
N GLY A 12 3.75 11.69 0.51
CA GLY A 12 2.75 12.48 1.25
C GLY A 12 1.48 11.74 1.59
N LEU A 13 1.37 10.46 1.24
CA LEU A 13 0.27 9.51 1.45
C LEU A 13 -1.05 9.88 0.79
N GLU A 14 -1.42 11.14 0.73
CA GLU A 14 -2.65 11.65 0.11
C GLU A 14 -3.93 10.98 0.65
N LEU A 15 -3.97 10.73 1.96
CA LEU A 15 -5.15 10.22 2.62
C LEU A 15 -6.09 11.36 3.01
N PHE A 16 -7.39 11.08 2.97
CA PHE A 16 -8.40 12.00 3.48
C PHE A 16 -8.48 11.85 4.99
N GLY A 17 -7.94 12.82 5.72
CA GLY A 17 -7.80 12.74 7.18
C GLY A 17 -9.12 12.64 7.93
N ASP A 18 -10.19 13.23 7.41
CA ASP A 18 -11.51 13.22 8.05
C ASP A 18 -12.32 11.95 7.74
N LEU A 19 -11.85 11.12 6.80
CA LEU A 19 -12.44 9.82 6.52
C LEU A 19 -11.73 8.74 7.35
N THR A 20 -12.46 7.65 7.61
CA THR A 20 -11.84 6.49 8.26
C THR A 20 -10.81 5.83 7.33
N ALA A 21 -9.94 5.02 7.91
CA ALA A 21 -9.00 4.22 7.12
C ALA A 21 -9.76 3.34 6.12
N MET A 22 -10.82 2.67 6.55
CA MET A 22 -11.62 1.83 5.66
C MET A 22 -12.23 2.65 4.50
N ASP A 23 -12.76 3.84 4.77
CA ASP A 23 -13.33 4.70 3.72
C ASP A 23 -12.27 5.11 2.70
N ASN A 24 -11.05 5.43 3.15
CA ASN A 24 -9.94 5.73 2.24
C ASN A 24 -9.61 4.54 1.32
N ILE A 25 -9.56 3.34 1.89
CA ILE A 25 -9.30 2.10 1.14
C ILE A 25 -10.42 1.85 0.13
N LEU A 26 -11.67 2.02 0.56
CA LEU A 26 -12.83 1.74 -0.28
C LEU A 26 -13.00 2.73 -1.43
N LEU A 27 -12.42 3.93 -1.37
CA LEU A 27 -12.48 4.88 -2.48
C LEU A 27 -12.00 4.25 -3.79
N LYS A 28 -10.92 3.49 -3.75
CA LYS A 28 -10.40 2.80 -4.94
C LYS A 28 -11.17 1.52 -5.22
N ASN A 29 -11.46 0.74 -4.19
CA ASN A 29 -12.11 -0.55 -4.37
C ASN A 29 -13.55 -0.43 -4.86
N ARG A 30 -14.29 0.61 -4.48
CA ARG A 30 -15.66 0.84 -4.96
C ARG A 30 -15.72 1.09 -6.46
N ILE A 31 -14.71 1.74 -7.01
CA ILE A 31 -14.63 2.02 -8.45
C ILE A 31 -14.42 0.74 -9.25
N THR A 32 -13.58 -0.15 -8.75
CA THR A 32 -13.12 -1.32 -9.50
C THR A 32 -13.75 -2.63 -9.05
N GLY A 33 -14.20 -2.72 -7.79
CA GLY A 33 -14.65 -3.97 -7.19
C GLY A 33 -13.57 -5.04 -7.13
N TYR A 34 -12.30 -4.64 -7.13
CA TYR A 34 -11.16 -5.54 -7.32
C TYR A 34 -10.95 -6.51 -6.15
N LYS A 35 -11.15 -6.03 -4.92
CA LYS A 35 -10.99 -6.85 -3.71
C LYS A 35 -12.32 -7.03 -3.00
N THR A 36 -12.55 -8.23 -2.48
CA THR A 36 -13.66 -8.48 -1.59
C THR A 36 -13.39 -7.88 -0.21
N HIS A 37 -14.43 -7.73 0.58
CA HIS A 37 -14.28 -7.25 1.96
C HIS A 37 -13.33 -8.17 2.76
N GLU A 38 -13.48 -9.48 2.60
CA GLU A 38 -12.65 -10.49 3.26
C GLU A 38 -11.19 -10.35 2.88
N GLU A 39 -10.91 -10.12 1.60
CA GLU A 39 -9.54 -9.91 1.12
C GLU A 39 -8.91 -8.63 1.69
N ILE A 40 -9.70 -7.56 1.81
CA ILE A 40 -9.24 -6.32 2.43
C ILE A 40 -8.89 -6.55 3.91
N ILE A 41 -9.73 -7.26 4.63
CA ILE A 41 -9.48 -7.58 6.04
C ILE A 41 -8.22 -8.44 6.20
N GLU A 42 -8.03 -9.45 5.35
CA GLU A 42 -6.82 -10.27 5.38
C GLU A 42 -5.55 -9.44 5.18
N MET A 43 -5.56 -8.53 4.20
CA MET A 43 -4.44 -7.64 3.97
C MET A 43 -4.21 -6.69 5.15
N ALA A 44 -5.28 -6.19 5.75
CA ALA A 44 -5.19 -5.34 6.93
C ALA A 44 -4.58 -6.09 8.13
N GLU A 45 -4.88 -7.37 8.29
CA GLU A 45 -4.27 -8.22 9.30
C GLU A 45 -2.77 -8.37 9.08
N VAL A 46 -2.34 -8.62 7.85
CA VAL A 46 -0.93 -8.71 7.49
C VAL A 46 -0.20 -7.41 7.83
N LEU A 47 -0.83 -6.28 7.58
CA LEU A 47 -0.26 -4.95 7.84
C LEU A 47 -0.45 -4.47 9.29
N HIS A 48 -1.12 -5.26 10.15
CA HIS A 48 -1.40 -4.94 11.54
C HIS A 48 -2.14 -3.60 11.72
N VAL A 49 -3.13 -3.35 10.85
CA VAL A 49 -3.95 -2.13 10.91
C VAL A 49 -5.44 -2.42 11.09
N THR A 50 -5.82 -3.65 11.37
CA THR A 50 -7.22 -4.05 11.50
C THR A 50 -7.95 -3.20 12.55
N SER A 51 -7.32 -2.98 13.70
CA SER A 51 -7.90 -2.17 14.79
C SER A 51 -8.04 -0.68 14.43
N SER A 52 -7.37 -0.23 13.39
CA SER A 52 -7.37 1.16 12.95
C SER A 52 -8.40 1.45 11.84
N LEU A 53 -9.02 0.42 11.28
CA LEU A 53 -9.86 0.57 10.08
C LEU A 53 -11.05 1.52 10.29
N HIS A 54 -11.61 1.58 11.48
CA HIS A 54 -12.77 2.44 11.79
C HIS A 54 -12.38 3.79 12.36
N LYS A 55 -11.09 4.09 12.47
CA LYS A 55 -10.60 5.36 12.98
C LYS A 55 -10.34 6.32 11.82
N LYS A 56 -10.57 7.61 12.07
CA LYS A 56 -10.21 8.65 11.10
C LYS A 56 -8.70 8.66 10.89
N CYS A 57 -8.27 8.80 9.65
CA CYS A 57 -6.85 8.75 9.32
C CYS A 57 -6.02 9.80 10.06
N ARG A 58 -6.58 10.98 10.30
CA ARG A 58 -5.87 12.07 10.99
C ARG A 58 -5.43 11.74 12.41
N ILE A 59 -6.07 10.77 13.07
CA ILE A 59 -5.71 10.39 14.45
C ILE A 59 -4.74 9.20 14.50
N LEU A 60 -4.44 8.60 13.37
CA LEU A 60 -3.50 7.49 13.28
C LEU A 60 -2.05 8.01 13.32
N SER A 61 -1.13 7.18 13.80
CA SER A 61 0.29 7.48 13.66
C SER A 61 0.68 7.54 12.19
N PHE A 62 1.79 8.20 11.89
CA PHE A 62 2.25 8.28 10.49
C PHE A 62 2.55 6.89 9.91
N GLY A 63 3.15 5.99 10.69
CA GLY A 63 3.39 4.61 10.25
C GLY A 63 2.10 3.84 9.98
N GLN A 64 1.06 4.04 10.80
CA GLN A 64 -0.26 3.46 10.54
C GLN A 64 -0.86 4.05 9.25
N GLN A 65 -0.75 5.35 9.06
CA GLN A 65 -1.21 6.00 7.84
C GLN A 65 -0.47 5.47 6.61
N GLN A 66 0.84 5.25 6.71
CA GLN A 66 1.61 4.65 5.61
C GLN A 66 1.09 3.27 5.24
N ARG A 67 0.78 2.44 6.22
CA ARG A 67 0.23 1.11 5.97
C ARG A 67 -1.17 1.16 5.37
N VAL A 68 -2.01 2.11 5.79
CA VAL A 68 -3.32 2.34 5.17
C VAL A 68 -3.16 2.77 3.71
N ALA A 69 -2.21 3.64 3.40
CA ALA A 69 -1.93 4.07 2.04
C ALA A 69 -1.47 2.90 1.15
N ILE A 70 -0.64 2.02 1.69
CA ILE A 70 -0.24 0.78 1.01
C ILE A 70 -1.47 -0.05 0.68
N LEU A 71 -2.32 -0.29 1.66
CA LEU A 71 -3.53 -1.10 1.49
C LEU A 71 -4.47 -0.49 0.44
N ARG A 72 -4.66 0.82 0.47
CA ARG A 72 -5.46 1.52 -0.54
C ARG A 72 -4.92 1.32 -1.95
N ALA A 73 -3.62 1.42 -2.12
CA ALA A 73 -2.97 1.26 -3.42
C ALA A 73 -3.14 -0.16 -3.96
N LEU A 74 -3.18 -1.16 -3.09
CA LEU A 74 -3.34 -2.56 -3.47
C LEU A 74 -4.80 -2.94 -3.76
N CYS A 75 -5.77 -2.08 -3.45
CA CYS A 75 -7.19 -2.33 -3.67
C CYS A 75 -7.69 -1.90 -5.05
N GLN A 76 -6.82 -1.83 -6.02
CA GLN A 76 -7.17 -1.60 -7.42
C GLN A 76 -6.26 -2.43 -8.32
N PRO A 77 -6.73 -2.82 -9.51
CA PRO A 77 -5.84 -3.49 -10.47
C PRO A 77 -4.80 -2.51 -11.00
N PHE A 78 -3.56 -3.00 -11.22
CA PHE A 78 -2.49 -2.19 -11.76
C PHE A 78 -1.50 -3.06 -12.55
N GLN A 79 -0.79 -2.42 -13.46
CA GLN A 79 0.32 -3.03 -14.21
C GLN A 79 1.67 -2.65 -13.62
N PHE A 80 1.73 -1.50 -12.95
CA PHE A 80 2.90 -1.03 -12.23
C PHE A 80 2.48 -0.41 -10.91
N LEU A 81 3.25 -0.69 -9.88
CA LEU A 81 3.12 -0.03 -8.58
C LEU A 81 4.37 0.80 -8.32
N PHE A 82 4.19 2.08 -8.07
CA PHE A 82 5.25 2.97 -7.66
C PHE A 82 5.08 3.29 -6.18
N ALA A 83 6.08 2.93 -5.39
CA ALA A 83 6.09 3.16 -3.95
C ALA A 83 7.21 4.14 -3.61
N ASP A 84 6.84 5.37 -3.25
CA ASP A 84 7.77 6.45 -2.97
C ASP A 84 7.89 6.69 -1.47
N GLU A 85 9.03 6.29 -0.89
CA GLU A 85 9.33 6.48 0.54
C GLU A 85 8.25 5.93 1.49
N CYS A 86 7.59 4.84 1.11
CA CYS A 86 6.40 4.37 1.83
C CYS A 86 6.72 3.61 3.13
N PHE A 87 8.00 3.36 3.43
CA PHE A 87 8.41 2.61 4.62
C PHE A 87 9.11 3.45 5.68
N SER A 88 9.24 4.75 5.48
CA SER A 88 10.10 5.61 6.30
C SER A 88 9.72 5.67 7.79
N HIS A 89 8.46 5.47 8.13
CA HIS A 89 7.95 5.51 9.50
C HIS A 89 7.35 4.17 9.95
N ILE A 90 7.73 3.11 9.27
CA ILE A 90 7.30 1.75 9.59
C ILE A 90 8.50 1.03 10.20
N ASP A 91 8.30 0.36 11.34
CA ASP A 91 9.36 -0.44 11.93
C ASP A 91 9.74 -1.62 11.03
N ARG A 92 10.87 -2.25 11.30
CA ARG A 92 11.42 -3.31 10.45
C ARG A 92 10.44 -4.45 10.23
N ARG A 93 9.80 -4.94 11.30
CA ARG A 93 8.87 -6.08 11.23
C ARG A 93 7.67 -5.76 10.36
N ASN A 94 7.05 -4.61 10.57
CA ASN A 94 5.92 -4.15 9.77
C ASN A 94 6.34 -3.83 8.33
N GLY A 95 7.55 -3.31 8.15
CA GLY A 95 8.10 -3.05 6.82
C GLY A 95 8.32 -4.32 6.01
N GLU A 96 8.85 -5.36 6.65
CA GLU A 96 9.03 -6.68 6.01
C GLU A 96 7.69 -7.29 5.61
N ALA A 97 6.70 -7.23 6.49
CA ALA A 97 5.36 -7.73 6.21
C ALA A 97 4.70 -6.96 5.06
N ALA A 98 4.86 -5.64 5.04
CA ALA A 98 4.33 -4.78 3.98
C ALA A 98 4.99 -5.09 2.63
N MET A 99 6.32 -5.25 2.60
CA MET A 99 7.04 -5.59 1.37
C MET A 99 6.63 -6.96 0.84
N GLU A 100 6.48 -7.92 1.71
CA GLU A 100 6.02 -9.26 1.34
C GLU A 100 4.61 -9.22 0.73
N LEU A 101 3.70 -8.47 1.35
CA LEU A 101 2.35 -8.28 0.82
C LEU A 101 2.37 -7.59 -0.55
N ILE A 102 3.12 -6.51 -0.69
CA ILE A 102 3.25 -5.78 -1.96
C ILE A 102 3.79 -6.70 -3.06
N THR A 103 4.83 -7.45 -2.74
CA THR A 103 5.45 -8.38 -3.70
C THR A 103 4.47 -9.47 -4.13
N ARG A 104 3.73 -10.02 -3.18
CA ARG A 104 2.71 -11.03 -3.46
C ARG A 104 1.60 -10.49 -4.38
N GLU A 105 1.11 -9.29 -4.08
CA GLU A 105 0.04 -8.68 -4.87
C GLU A 105 0.52 -8.29 -6.28
N CYS A 106 1.74 -7.80 -6.40
CA CYS A 106 2.34 -7.52 -7.71
C CYS A 106 2.52 -8.81 -8.53
N ALA A 107 3.02 -9.88 -7.91
CA ALA A 107 3.18 -11.16 -8.58
C ALA A 107 1.84 -11.75 -9.05
N GLY A 108 0.81 -11.64 -8.23
CA GLY A 108 -0.53 -12.10 -8.57
C GLY A 108 -1.14 -11.40 -9.78
N GLN A 109 -0.78 -10.17 -10.03
CA GLN A 109 -1.23 -9.39 -11.18
C GLN A 109 -0.23 -9.37 -12.33
N LYS A 110 0.94 -9.99 -12.16
CA LYS A 110 2.07 -9.89 -13.09
C LYS A 110 2.47 -8.42 -13.31
N ALA A 111 2.45 -7.64 -12.24
CA ALA A 111 2.74 -6.21 -12.27
C ALA A 111 4.19 -5.92 -11.93
N GLY A 112 4.72 -4.83 -12.51
CA GLY A 112 6.03 -4.30 -12.15
C GLY A 112 5.97 -3.52 -10.84
N LEU A 113 7.08 -3.49 -10.12
CA LEU A 113 7.21 -2.77 -8.86
C LEU A 113 8.44 -1.85 -8.92
N VAL A 114 8.23 -0.59 -8.62
CA VAL A 114 9.30 0.40 -8.45
C VAL A 114 9.21 0.98 -7.05
N VAL A 115 10.26 0.82 -6.28
CA VAL A 115 10.34 1.37 -4.91
C VAL A 115 11.48 2.37 -4.86
N THR A 116 11.19 3.57 -4.36
CA THR A 116 12.22 4.56 -4.06
C THR A 116 12.40 4.64 -2.54
N SER A 117 13.63 4.77 -2.09
CA SER A 117 13.93 4.99 -0.69
C SER A 117 15.22 5.76 -0.54
N LEU A 118 15.32 6.58 0.52
CA LEU A 118 16.55 7.26 0.92
C LEU A 118 17.33 6.33 1.84
N GLY A 119 18.50 5.90 1.41
CA GLY A 119 19.43 5.12 2.25
C GLY A 119 19.39 3.62 1.97
N ASN A 120 19.24 2.81 3.00
CA ASN A 120 19.53 1.37 2.95
C ASN A 120 18.73 0.60 1.90
N SER A 121 19.42 -0.31 1.23
CA SER A 121 18.86 -1.17 0.22
C SER A 121 17.78 -2.10 0.80
N GLN A 122 16.64 -2.12 0.19
CA GLN A 122 15.66 -3.18 0.37
C GLN A 122 16.19 -4.44 -0.32
N GLU A 123 16.32 -5.53 0.40
CA GLU A 123 16.68 -6.80 -0.19
C GLU A 123 15.49 -7.40 -0.94
N GLY A 124 15.77 -8.14 -2.00
CA GLY A 124 14.76 -8.89 -2.72
C GLY A 124 14.30 -8.30 -4.05
N PHE A 125 14.94 -7.25 -4.55
CA PHE A 125 14.65 -6.71 -5.88
C PHE A 125 15.56 -7.35 -6.93
N HIS A 126 14.98 -7.71 -8.09
CA HIS A 126 15.75 -8.23 -9.23
C HIS A 126 16.58 -7.15 -9.91
N GLU A 127 16.08 -5.93 -9.93
CA GLU A 127 16.82 -4.76 -10.40
C GLU A 127 16.72 -3.65 -9.37
N LYS A 128 17.84 -3.01 -9.13
CA LYS A 128 17.92 -1.88 -8.24
C LYS A 128 18.46 -0.69 -9.00
N ILE A 129 17.63 0.33 -9.15
CA ILE A 129 18.05 1.60 -9.72
C ILE A 129 18.24 2.58 -8.57
N VAL A 130 19.46 3.06 -8.42
CA VAL A 130 19.77 4.12 -7.43
C VAL A 130 19.83 5.44 -8.19
N LEU A 131 18.96 6.33 -7.82
CA LEU A 131 18.91 7.67 -8.40
C LEU A 131 19.68 8.66 -7.54
#